data_1fe888a314d1c67f7f4404afbae3e590
#
_entry.id   1fe888a314d1c67f7f4404afbae3e590
#
_cell.length_a   1.000
_cell.length_b   1.000
_cell.length_c   1.000
_cell.angle_alpha   90.00
_cell.angle_beta   90.00
_cell.angle_gamma   90.00
#
_symmetry.space_group_name_H-M   'P 1'
#
loop_
_entity.id
_entity.type
_entity.pdbx_description
1 polymer ?
#
loop_
_entity_poly.entity_id
_entity_poly.type
_entity_poly.pdbx_seq_one_letter_code
_entity_poly.pdbx_strand_id
1 'polypeptide(L)'
;MHPQLMFSGSLCQKGGPDIVDAWGVTNSFPEGVPGQFPVHTPDKIVLKDIECWREQVKFPTLEFSPEQWAIAKSMYDAVDGTKAYKAVLVVGGLFERCHHLMSIEEALMAFYEYPDEMHELIDALADWEIELAKGICENLHPDMIFHHDDWGSEISSFLRPEMFEEFFLEPYKTIYKYYHDHGVELIVHHSDSYCANLLPTMIEMGIDVWQGCMKSNDVPALIEKYGGKMTFMGEIDNKQVDFEGWTQADCEKAA
;
A
#
# COMPACT_ATOMS: atom_id res chain seq x y z
N MET A 1 2.14 6.80 14.74
CA MET A 1 1.44 7.32 13.53
C MET A 1 2.51 7.66 12.51
N HIS A 2 2.38 7.18 11.30
CA HIS A 2 3.32 7.43 10.21
C HIS A 2 3.36 8.94 9.90
N PRO A 3 4.52 9.58 9.65
CA PRO A 3 4.60 11.00 9.33
C PRO A 3 3.67 11.42 8.17
N GLN A 4 3.60 10.62 7.13
CA GLN A 4 2.70 10.85 6.00
C GLN A 4 1.23 10.97 6.41
N LEU A 5 0.75 10.08 7.30
CA LEU A 5 -0.61 10.16 7.83
C LEU A 5 -0.83 11.40 8.71
N MET A 6 0.21 11.89 9.38
CA MET A 6 0.14 13.12 10.17
C MET A 6 0.00 14.36 9.30
N PHE A 7 0.52 14.31 8.07
CA PHE A 7 0.63 15.49 7.20
C PHE A 7 -0.23 15.43 5.94
N SER A 8 -0.71 14.24 5.55
CA SER A 8 -1.55 14.06 4.36
C SER A 8 -3.01 14.48 4.56
N GLY A 9 -3.32 15.02 5.72
CA GLY A 9 -4.68 15.38 6.07
C GLY A 9 -5.35 14.35 6.96
N SER A 10 -6.52 14.70 7.46
CA SER A 10 -7.31 13.83 8.32
C SER A 10 -7.87 12.67 7.52
N LEU A 11 -7.94 11.48 8.15
CA LEU A 11 -8.74 10.39 7.62
C LEU A 11 -10.21 10.83 7.59
N CYS A 12 -10.94 10.44 6.55
CA CYS A 12 -12.38 10.68 6.48
C CYS A 12 -13.08 10.04 7.68
N GLN A 13 -14.01 10.77 8.28
CA GLN A 13 -14.93 10.19 9.26
C GLN A 13 -16.07 9.51 8.52
N LYS A 14 -16.48 8.33 8.97
CA LYS A 14 -17.61 7.60 8.40
C LYS A 14 -18.87 8.47 8.44
N GLY A 15 -19.53 8.63 7.28
CA GLY A 15 -20.69 9.53 7.11
C GLY A 15 -20.37 11.03 7.22
N GLY A 16 -19.09 11.39 7.32
CA GLY A 16 -18.63 12.78 7.35
C GLY A 16 -18.45 13.41 5.95
N PRO A 17 -17.99 14.66 5.89
CA PRO A 17 -17.70 15.33 4.62
C PRO A 17 -16.49 14.71 3.92
N ASP A 18 -16.46 14.82 2.59
CA ASP A 18 -15.30 14.48 1.78
C ASP A 18 -14.07 15.31 2.21
N ILE A 19 -12.89 14.72 2.11
CA ILE A 19 -11.61 15.37 2.44
C ILE A 19 -10.69 15.29 1.23
N VAL A 20 -9.96 16.37 0.97
CA VAL A 20 -8.89 16.39 -0.04
C VAL A 20 -7.56 16.12 0.65
N ASP A 21 -6.83 15.11 0.20
CA ASP A 21 -5.52 14.77 0.74
C ASP A 21 -4.39 15.64 0.16
N ALA A 22 -3.16 15.36 0.58
CA ALA A 22 -1.98 16.13 0.15
C ALA A 22 -1.64 15.93 -1.34
N TRP A 23 -2.15 14.88 -1.98
CA TRP A 23 -2.02 14.65 -3.43
C TRP A 23 -3.10 15.36 -4.24
N GLY A 24 -4.06 16.01 -3.56
CA GLY A 24 -5.21 16.63 -4.18
C GLY A 24 -6.37 15.65 -4.46
N VAL A 25 -6.24 14.39 -4.03
CA VAL A 25 -7.27 13.37 -4.21
C VAL A 25 -8.40 13.61 -3.21
N THR A 26 -9.63 13.69 -3.71
CA THR A 26 -10.82 13.76 -2.86
C THR A 26 -11.15 12.36 -2.37
N ASN A 27 -11.22 12.18 -1.06
CA ASN A 27 -11.60 10.93 -0.41
C ASN A 27 -12.95 11.07 0.28
N SER A 28 -13.76 10.01 0.26
CA SER A 28 -15.08 9.93 0.89
C SER A 28 -15.21 8.66 1.70
N PHE A 29 -15.93 8.72 2.85
CA PHE A 29 -16.24 7.54 3.67
C PHE A 29 -17.75 7.52 3.98
N PRO A 30 -18.60 7.15 3.01
CA PRO A 30 -20.05 7.10 3.20
C PRO A 30 -20.46 6.05 4.23
N GLU A 31 -21.67 6.19 4.79
CA GLU A 31 -22.27 5.13 5.58
C GLU A 31 -22.46 3.84 4.75
N GLY A 32 -22.30 2.68 5.38
CA GLY A 32 -22.51 1.38 4.74
C GLY A 32 -21.33 0.85 3.92
N VAL A 33 -20.22 1.59 3.79
CA VAL A 33 -19.00 1.10 3.15
C VAL A 33 -17.92 0.76 4.20
N PRO A 34 -16.97 -0.17 3.89
CA PRO A 34 -15.99 -0.66 4.86
C PRO A 34 -14.84 0.33 5.14
N GLY A 35 -14.57 1.28 4.23
CA GLY A 35 -13.44 2.20 4.32
C GLY A 35 -13.66 3.49 3.54
N GLN A 36 -12.66 4.37 3.58
CA GLN A 36 -12.65 5.53 2.70
C GLN A 36 -12.12 5.15 1.32
N PHE A 37 -12.64 5.82 0.29
CA PHE A 37 -12.26 5.61 -1.09
C PHE A 37 -12.08 6.94 -1.83
N PRO A 38 -11.20 6.99 -2.84
CA PRO A 38 -11.09 8.15 -3.71
C PRO A 38 -12.37 8.35 -4.52
N VAL A 39 -12.73 9.61 -4.76
CA VAL A 39 -13.91 10.01 -5.54
C VAL A 39 -13.48 10.42 -6.94
N HIS A 40 -13.86 9.64 -7.94
CA HIS A 40 -13.45 9.83 -9.33
C HIS A 40 -14.56 10.42 -10.20
N THR A 41 -15.25 11.49 -9.73
CA THR A 41 -16.07 12.30 -10.63
C THR A 41 -15.17 13.19 -11.51
N PRO A 42 -15.60 13.57 -12.74
CA PRO A 42 -14.73 14.29 -13.68
C PRO A 42 -14.12 15.60 -13.16
N ASP A 43 -14.80 16.24 -12.21
CA ASP A 43 -14.33 17.46 -11.53
C ASP A 43 -13.32 17.19 -10.40
N LYS A 44 -13.28 15.96 -9.85
CA LYS A 44 -12.43 15.56 -8.72
C LYS A 44 -11.20 14.74 -9.12
N ILE A 45 -11.14 14.21 -10.33
CA ILE A 45 -9.97 13.52 -10.86
C ILE A 45 -8.80 14.51 -10.95
N VAL A 46 -7.66 14.13 -10.36
CA VAL A 46 -6.43 14.95 -10.33
C VAL A 46 -5.70 14.85 -11.66
N LEU A 47 -5.41 13.63 -12.11
CA LEU A 47 -4.70 13.35 -13.35
C LEU A 47 -5.72 12.97 -14.43
N LYS A 48 -6.01 13.93 -15.32
CA LYS A 48 -7.02 13.80 -16.39
C LYS A 48 -6.42 13.41 -17.73
N ASP A 49 -5.13 13.63 -17.90
CA ASP A 49 -4.38 13.38 -19.12
C ASP A 49 -2.97 12.93 -18.72
N ILE A 50 -2.67 11.65 -18.96
CA ILE A 50 -1.38 11.06 -18.56
C ILE A 50 -0.20 11.72 -19.28
N GLU A 51 -0.34 12.19 -20.51
CA GLU A 51 0.71 12.90 -21.23
C GLU A 51 1.09 14.24 -20.55
N CYS A 52 0.17 14.77 -19.71
CA CYS A 52 0.35 16.00 -18.95
C CYS A 52 0.59 15.76 -17.44
N TRP A 53 1.05 14.56 -17.04
CA TRP A 53 1.14 14.20 -15.62
C TRP A 53 2.06 15.13 -14.82
N ARG A 54 3.13 15.66 -15.41
CA ARG A 54 4.08 16.56 -14.74
C ARG A 54 3.47 17.89 -14.33
N GLU A 55 2.49 18.37 -15.06
CA GLU A 55 1.76 19.61 -14.78
C GLU A 55 0.61 19.39 -13.80
N GLN A 56 -0.03 18.20 -13.86
CA GLN A 56 -1.26 17.90 -13.12
C GLN A 56 -0.97 17.28 -11.76
N VAL A 57 0.03 16.41 -11.64
CA VAL A 57 0.37 15.75 -10.37
C VAL A 57 1.29 16.64 -9.54
N LYS A 58 0.89 16.88 -8.29
CA LYS A 58 1.68 17.63 -7.32
C LYS A 58 2.11 16.70 -6.20
N PHE A 59 3.39 16.44 -6.14
CA PHE A 59 3.97 15.63 -5.07
C PHE A 59 3.91 16.37 -3.75
N PRO A 60 3.42 15.75 -2.66
CA PRO A 60 3.45 16.34 -1.34
C PRO A 60 4.87 16.64 -0.87
N THR A 61 5.04 17.73 -0.14
CA THR A 61 6.31 18.01 0.50
C THR A 61 6.63 16.97 1.56
N LEU A 62 7.90 16.60 1.66
CA LEU A 62 8.47 15.71 2.68
C LEU A 62 9.30 16.49 3.71
N GLU A 63 9.22 17.81 3.68
CA GLU A 63 9.85 18.69 4.67
C GLU A 63 8.99 18.70 5.94
N PHE A 64 9.40 17.93 6.93
CA PHE A 64 8.74 17.86 8.24
C PHE A 64 9.58 18.59 9.30
N SER A 65 8.90 19.37 10.14
CA SER A 65 9.58 20.06 11.23
C SER A 65 10.08 19.10 12.31
N PRO A 66 11.09 19.50 13.11
CA PRO A 66 11.54 18.69 14.25
C PRO A 66 10.42 18.34 15.24
N GLU A 67 9.42 19.23 15.42
CA GLU A 67 8.28 18.98 16.30
C GLU A 67 7.37 17.89 15.74
N GLN A 68 7.18 17.86 14.42
CA GLN A 68 6.38 16.84 13.74
C GLN A 68 7.06 15.47 13.86
N TRP A 69 8.37 15.39 13.66
CA TRP A 69 9.13 14.17 13.89
C TRP A 69 9.11 13.74 15.36
N ALA A 70 9.18 14.70 16.31
CA ALA A 70 9.11 14.38 17.74
C ALA A 70 7.78 13.73 18.13
N ILE A 71 6.66 14.15 17.52
CA ILE A 71 5.35 13.51 17.74
C ILE A 71 5.37 12.06 17.22
N ALA A 72 5.80 11.86 15.98
CA ALA A 72 5.90 10.52 15.39
C ALA A 72 6.83 9.61 16.23
N LYS A 73 8.00 10.13 16.63
CA LYS A 73 8.97 9.44 17.46
C LYS A 73 8.39 9.07 18.83
N SER A 74 7.65 9.96 19.48
CA SER A 74 7.02 9.68 20.78
C SER A 74 6.07 8.49 20.72
N MET A 75 5.28 8.36 19.65
CA MET A 75 4.39 7.22 19.45
C MET A 75 5.17 5.95 19.15
N TYR A 76 6.22 6.06 18.35
CA TYR A 76 7.08 4.95 17.98
C TYR A 76 7.87 4.41 19.19
N ASP A 77 8.45 5.30 20.02
CA ASP A 77 9.21 4.95 21.23
C ASP A 77 8.33 4.35 22.35
N ALA A 78 7.01 4.56 22.30
CA ALA A 78 6.07 3.93 23.23
C ALA A 78 5.91 2.41 22.99
N VAL A 79 6.34 1.89 21.85
CA VAL A 79 6.34 0.45 21.56
C VAL A 79 7.53 -0.21 22.27
N ASP A 80 7.27 -1.25 23.06
CA ASP A 80 8.31 -2.07 23.69
C ASP A 80 8.95 -3.01 22.65
N GLY A 81 10.08 -2.60 22.09
CA GLY A 81 10.80 -3.36 21.05
C GLY A 81 11.33 -4.74 21.52
N THR A 82 11.25 -5.05 22.83
CA THR A 82 11.57 -6.40 23.33
C THR A 82 10.42 -7.39 23.14
N LYS A 83 9.21 -6.89 22.83
CA LYS A 83 7.97 -7.67 22.72
C LYS A 83 7.36 -7.64 21.33
N ALA A 84 7.65 -6.61 20.54
CA ALA A 84 7.08 -6.43 19.21
C ALA A 84 8.04 -5.66 18.30
N TYR A 85 8.00 -5.94 17.01
CA TYR A 85 8.64 -5.11 16.00
C TYR A 85 8.05 -3.69 16.02
N LYS A 86 8.90 -2.71 15.91
CA LYS A 86 8.50 -1.32 15.75
C LYS A 86 8.28 -1.05 14.28
N ALA A 87 7.02 -0.93 13.90
CA ALA A 87 6.59 -0.79 12.52
C ALA A 87 6.24 0.65 12.15
N VAL A 88 6.51 1.02 10.90
CA VAL A 88 5.98 2.21 10.26
C VAL A 88 5.06 1.80 9.13
N LEU A 89 3.85 2.35 9.10
CA LEU A 89 2.88 2.13 8.04
C LEU A 89 3.09 3.14 6.90
N VAL A 90 3.27 2.61 5.69
CA VAL A 90 3.30 3.37 4.44
C VAL A 90 2.08 2.97 3.62
N VAL A 91 1.23 3.94 3.24
CA VAL A 91 -0.03 3.67 2.52
C VAL A 91 -0.09 4.40 1.19
N GLY A 92 -0.77 3.77 0.24
CA GLY A 92 -0.92 4.27 -1.12
C GLY A 92 0.37 4.05 -1.90
N GLY A 93 0.74 2.79 -2.11
CA GLY A 93 1.87 2.41 -2.90
C GLY A 93 1.75 2.81 -4.37
N LEU A 94 2.68 2.39 -5.19
CA LEU A 94 2.84 2.90 -6.56
C LEU A 94 1.60 2.66 -7.43
N PHE A 95 1.01 1.46 -7.36
CA PHE A 95 -0.17 1.13 -8.17
C PHE A 95 -1.41 1.89 -7.68
N GLU A 96 -1.69 1.85 -6.37
CA GLU A 96 -2.81 2.59 -5.79
C GLU A 96 -2.69 4.09 -6.07
N ARG A 97 -1.48 4.64 -5.99
CA ARG A 97 -1.27 6.06 -6.29
C ARG A 97 -1.63 6.40 -7.72
N CYS A 98 -1.28 5.56 -8.69
CA CYS A 98 -1.68 5.78 -10.08
C CYS A 98 -3.21 5.87 -10.21
N HIS A 99 -3.95 4.88 -9.71
CA HIS A 99 -5.40 4.88 -9.85
C HIS A 99 -6.14 5.82 -8.90
N HIS A 100 -5.55 6.24 -7.78
CA HIS A 100 -6.10 7.29 -6.94
C HIS A 100 -6.06 8.65 -7.65
N LEU A 101 -5.03 8.91 -8.44
CA LEU A 101 -4.88 10.16 -9.19
C LEU A 101 -5.83 10.24 -10.40
N MET A 102 -6.08 9.13 -11.12
CA MET A 102 -6.81 9.15 -12.38
C MET A 102 -8.10 8.32 -12.44
N SER A 103 -8.30 7.33 -11.71
CA SER A 103 -9.29 6.25 -11.57
C SER A 103 -8.69 4.90 -11.94
N ILE A 104 -9.34 3.83 -11.50
CA ILE A 104 -8.85 2.47 -11.80
C ILE A 104 -8.97 2.14 -13.29
N GLU A 105 -10.06 2.57 -13.94
CA GLU A 105 -10.29 2.32 -15.36
C GLU A 105 -9.24 3.03 -16.23
N GLU A 106 -9.05 4.32 -16.00
CA GLU A 106 -8.07 5.12 -16.75
C GLU A 106 -6.63 4.63 -16.50
N ALA A 107 -6.29 4.28 -15.25
CA ALA A 107 -4.98 3.72 -14.93
C ALA A 107 -4.72 2.40 -15.66
N LEU A 108 -5.69 1.48 -15.65
CA LEU A 108 -5.55 0.20 -16.35
C LEU A 108 -5.44 0.36 -17.87
N MET A 109 -6.14 1.33 -18.45
CA MET A 109 -6.01 1.65 -19.88
C MET A 109 -4.65 2.27 -20.19
N ALA A 110 -4.17 3.19 -19.33
CA ALA A 110 -2.92 3.90 -19.53
C ALA A 110 -1.69 2.96 -19.60
N PHE A 111 -1.68 1.85 -18.86
CA PHE A 111 -0.62 0.83 -18.97
C PHE A 111 -0.49 0.23 -20.37
N TYR A 112 -1.54 0.24 -21.17
CA TYR A 112 -1.53 -0.27 -22.54
C TYR A 112 -1.35 0.82 -23.58
N GLU A 113 -1.94 1.99 -23.37
CA GLU A 113 -2.01 3.06 -24.37
C GLU A 113 -0.87 4.07 -24.26
N TYR A 114 -0.32 4.24 -23.03
CA TYR A 114 0.70 5.23 -22.68
C TYR A 114 1.79 4.62 -21.78
N PRO A 115 2.43 3.50 -22.19
CA PRO A 115 3.38 2.80 -21.33
C PRO A 115 4.58 3.66 -20.93
N ASP A 116 5.08 4.50 -21.81
CA ASP A 116 6.24 5.35 -21.54
C ASP A 116 5.92 6.39 -20.45
N GLU A 117 4.77 7.05 -20.53
CA GLU A 117 4.30 8.02 -19.53
C GLU A 117 4.00 7.36 -18.19
N MET A 118 3.47 6.12 -18.21
CA MET A 118 3.23 5.35 -16.99
C MET A 118 4.55 4.95 -16.31
N HIS A 119 5.57 4.54 -17.06
CA HIS A 119 6.91 4.33 -16.51
C HIS A 119 7.46 5.60 -15.86
N GLU A 120 7.39 6.73 -16.56
CA GLU A 120 7.87 8.00 -16.03
C GLU A 120 7.14 8.44 -14.75
N LEU A 121 5.82 8.26 -14.69
CA LEU A 121 5.03 8.56 -13.50
C LEU A 121 5.40 7.63 -12.33
N ILE A 122 5.52 6.33 -12.58
CA ILE A 122 5.86 5.33 -11.56
C ILE A 122 7.28 5.57 -11.02
N ASP A 123 8.24 5.87 -11.89
CA ASP A 123 9.60 6.20 -11.49
C ASP A 123 9.62 7.45 -10.60
N ALA A 124 8.86 8.48 -10.96
CA ALA A 124 8.75 9.70 -10.14
C ALA A 124 8.06 9.45 -8.79
N LEU A 125 7.05 8.57 -8.74
CA LEU A 125 6.42 8.14 -7.50
C LEU A 125 7.41 7.34 -6.62
N ALA A 126 8.19 6.45 -7.22
CA ALA A 126 9.21 5.67 -6.53
C ALA A 126 10.32 6.57 -5.96
N ASP A 127 10.78 7.56 -6.72
CA ASP A 127 11.76 8.55 -6.24
C ASP A 127 11.22 9.32 -5.04
N TRP A 128 9.96 9.75 -5.07
CA TRP A 128 9.30 10.40 -3.94
C TRP A 128 9.20 9.49 -2.73
N GLU A 129 8.88 8.20 -2.93
CA GLU A 129 8.78 7.23 -1.84
C GLU A 129 10.15 6.90 -1.24
N ILE A 130 11.22 6.91 -2.02
CA ILE A 130 12.60 6.78 -1.52
C ILE A 130 12.97 7.98 -0.66
N GLU A 131 12.61 9.19 -1.05
CA GLU A 131 12.83 10.38 -0.19
C GLU A 131 12.04 10.30 1.12
N LEU A 132 10.81 9.76 1.09
CA LEU A 132 10.04 9.46 2.29
C LEU A 132 10.75 8.42 3.17
N ALA A 133 11.27 7.34 2.55
CA ALA A 133 12.00 6.28 3.24
C ALA A 133 13.26 6.82 3.95
N LYS A 134 13.99 7.77 3.33
CA LYS A 134 15.13 8.46 3.96
C LYS A 134 14.69 9.14 5.26
N GLY A 135 13.65 9.96 5.20
CA GLY A 135 13.12 10.64 6.38
C GLY A 135 12.68 9.67 7.48
N ILE A 136 12.02 8.57 7.12
CA ILE A 136 11.59 7.53 8.06
C ILE A 136 12.80 6.86 8.72
N CYS A 137 13.76 6.39 7.93
CA CYS A 137 14.94 5.68 8.45
C CYS A 137 15.80 6.58 9.33
N GLU A 138 16.01 7.84 8.93
CA GLU A 138 16.84 8.80 9.69
C GLU A 138 16.22 9.21 11.03
N ASN A 139 14.89 9.28 11.12
CA ASN A 139 14.22 9.80 12.32
C ASN A 139 13.62 8.73 13.22
N LEU A 140 13.20 7.58 12.69
CA LEU A 140 12.48 6.55 13.44
C LEU A 140 13.26 5.25 13.59
N HIS A 141 14.16 4.90 12.67
CA HIS A 141 14.91 3.64 12.64
C HIS A 141 13.99 2.42 12.83
N PRO A 142 13.03 2.18 11.93
CA PRO A 142 12.04 1.13 12.09
C PRO A 142 12.66 -0.27 11.96
N ASP A 143 12.14 -1.23 12.75
CA ASP A 143 12.46 -2.65 12.58
C ASP A 143 11.73 -3.23 11.38
N MET A 144 10.55 -2.67 11.05
CA MET A 144 9.63 -3.19 10.04
C MET A 144 8.93 -2.06 9.31
N ILE A 145 8.77 -2.22 8.00
CA ILE A 145 7.85 -1.40 7.20
C ILE A 145 6.61 -2.23 6.91
N PHE A 146 5.44 -1.67 7.18
CA PHE A 146 4.15 -2.18 6.73
C PHE A 146 3.71 -1.34 5.54
N HIS A 147 3.90 -1.88 4.34
CA HIS A 147 3.62 -1.18 3.09
C HIS A 147 2.30 -1.65 2.49
N HIS A 148 1.45 -0.72 2.08
CA HIS A 148 0.12 -1.02 1.56
C HIS A 148 0.01 -0.63 0.09
N ASP A 149 -0.29 -1.61 -0.77
CA ASP A 149 -0.64 -1.41 -2.18
C ASP A 149 -1.43 -2.62 -2.69
N ASP A 150 -2.70 -2.43 -3.04
CA ASP A 150 -3.57 -3.51 -3.50
C ASP A 150 -3.46 -3.72 -5.01
N TRP A 151 -3.10 -4.93 -5.43
CA TRP A 151 -2.77 -5.27 -6.82
C TRP A 151 -3.83 -6.10 -7.53
N GLY A 152 -4.98 -6.30 -6.90
CA GLY A 152 -6.02 -7.14 -7.47
C GLY A 152 -7.38 -6.95 -6.83
N SER A 153 -8.33 -7.70 -7.35
CA SER A 153 -9.65 -7.94 -6.77
C SER A 153 -9.63 -9.21 -5.92
N GLU A 154 -10.78 -9.62 -5.40
CA GLU A 154 -10.92 -10.90 -4.69
C GLU A 154 -10.56 -12.14 -5.56
N ILE A 155 -10.61 -12.03 -6.89
CA ILE A 155 -10.55 -13.18 -7.80
C ILE A 155 -9.45 -13.10 -8.86
N SER A 156 -8.84 -11.94 -9.06
CA SER A 156 -7.78 -11.75 -10.06
C SER A 156 -6.89 -10.56 -9.72
N SER A 157 -5.60 -10.64 -10.09
CA SER A 157 -4.76 -9.45 -10.18
C SER A 157 -5.31 -8.46 -11.22
N PHE A 158 -5.09 -7.17 -11.03
CA PHE A 158 -5.49 -6.13 -11.97
C PHE A 158 -4.65 -6.15 -13.25
N LEU A 159 -3.37 -6.43 -13.10
CA LEU A 159 -2.44 -6.58 -14.21
C LEU A 159 -2.04 -8.04 -14.38
N ARG A 160 -1.76 -8.45 -15.61
CA ARG A 160 -1.12 -9.74 -15.86
C ARG A 160 0.31 -9.74 -15.29
N PRO A 161 0.86 -10.92 -14.91
CA PRO A 161 2.17 -10.98 -14.24
C PRO A 161 3.30 -10.27 -14.99
N GLU A 162 3.37 -10.42 -16.32
CA GLU A 162 4.43 -9.82 -17.14
C GLU A 162 4.36 -8.31 -17.15
N MET A 163 3.16 -7.74 -17.16
CA MET A 163 2.96 -6.29 -17.09
C MET A 163 3.23 -5.76 -15.68
N PHE A 164 2.81 -6.50 -14.65
CA PHE A 164 3.12 -6.15 -13.27
C PHE A 164 4.64 -6.14 -13.02
N GLU A 165 5.35 -7.15 -13.52
CA GLU A 165 6.81 -7.22 -13.47
C GLU A 165 7.46 -6.04 -14.20
N GLU A 166 7.01 -5.75 -15.41
CA GLU A 166 7.52 -4.66 -16.26
C GLU A 166 7.48 -3.30 -15.55
N PHE A 167 6.35 -2.95 -14.94
CA PHE A 167 6.15 -1.61 -14.37
C PHE A 167 6.57 -1.49 -12.91
N PHE A 168 6.52 -2.57 -12.10
CA PHE A 168 6.63 -2.46 -10.66
C PHE A 168 7.82 -3.19 -10.04
N LEU A 169 8.45 -4.15 -10.72
CA LEU A 169 9.55 -4.92 -10.13
C LEU A 169 10.71 -4.02 -9.69
N GLU A 170 11.32 -3.30 -10.60
CA GLU A 170 12.52 -2.51 -10.29
C GLU A 170 12.23 -1.30 -9.37
N PRO A 171 11.10 -0.55 -9.55
CA PRO A 171 10.72 0.50 -8.60
C PRO A 171 10.57 -0.03 -7.17
N TYR A 172 9.79 -1.08 -6.93
CA TYR A 172 9.62 -1.64 -5.58
C TYR A 172 10.90 -2.27 -5.03
N LYS A 173 11.64 -2.97 -5.85
CA LYS A 173 12.93 -3.56 -5.46
C LYS A 173 13.91 -2.47 -4.98
N THR A 174 13.92 -1.32 -5.61
CA THR A 174 14.73 -0.17 -5.21
C THR A 174 14.28 0.40 -3.87
N ILE A 175 12.97 0.59 -3.68
CA ILE A 175 12.37 1.08 -2.43
C ILE A 175 12.67 0.12 -1.27
N TYR A 176 12.36 -1.17 -1.44
CA TYR A 176 12.54 -2.15 -0.35
C TYR A 176 14.00 -2.41 -0.04
N LYS A 177 14.86 -2.43 -1.08
CA LYS A 177 16.31 -2.49 -0.88
C LYS A 177 16.81 -1.28 -0.08
N TYR A 178 16.29 -0.08 -0.32
CA TYR A 178 16.67 1.10 0.45
C TYR A 178 16.38 0.89 1.95
N TYR A 179 15.19 0.42 2.29
CA TYR A 179 14.82 0.14 3.68
C TYR A 179 15.75 -0.92 4.31
N HIS A 180 16.01 -2.04 3.64
CA HIS A 180 16.93 -3.08 4.14
C HIS A 180 18.35 -2.56 4.32
N ASP A 181 18.87 -1.80 3.36
CA ASP A 181 20.22 -1.20 3.45
C ASP A 181 20.33 -0.21 4.63
N HIS A 182 19.21 0.30 5.14
CA HIS A 182 19.17 1.25 6.28
C HIS A 182 18.64 0.62 7.57
N GLY A 183 18.69 -0.71 7.67
CA GLY A 183 18.50 -1.44 8.92
C GLY A 183 17.08 -1.93 9.19
N VAL A 184 16.14 -1.77 8.24
CA VAL A 184 14.82 -2.40 8.34
C VAL A 184 14.97 -3.90 8.14
N GLU A 185 14.50 -4.68 9.12
CA GLU A 185 14.63 -6.14 9.12
C GLU A 185 13.56 -6.80 8.25
N LEU A 186 12.32 -6.28 8.26
CA LEU A 186 11.18 -6.88 7.58
C LEU A 186 10.41 -5.88 6.71
N ILE A 187 10.15 -6.27 5.48
CA ILE A 187 9.15 -5.65 4.61
C ILE A 187 7.88 -6.50 4.66
N VAL A 188 6.83 -5.97 5.29
CA VAL A 188 5.49 -6.54 5.29
C VAL A 188 4.67 -5.80 4.25
N HIS A 189 4.34 -6.47 3.17
CA HIS A 189 3.48 -5.89 2.14
C HIS A 189 2.04 -6.33 2.34
N HIS A 190 1.14 -5.36 2.46
CA HIS A 190 -0.31 -5.61 2.49
C HIS A 190 -0.88 -5.55 1.09
N SER A 191 -1.57 -6.63 0.73
CA SER A 191 -2.51 -6.66 -0.39
C SER A 191 -3.59 -7.68 -0.06
N ASP A 192 -4.82 -7.22 0.19
CA ASP A 192 -5.98 -8.08 0.48
C ASP A 192 -6.72 -8.45 -0.81
N SER A 193 -5.96 -8.93 -1.77
CA SER A 193 -6.40 -9.26 -3.12
C SER A 193 -5.88 -10.61 -3.61
N TYR A 194 -6.34 -11.04 -4.78
CA TYR A 194 -5.77 -12.17 -5.46
C TYR A 194 -4.44 -11.77 -6.11
N CYS A 195 -3.32 -12.24 -5.53
CA CYS A 195 -1.96 -11.98 -5.99
C CYS A 195 -1.11 -13.25 -6.12
N ALA A 196 -1.71 -14.46 -6.04
CA ALA A 196 -0.98 -15.71 -6.13
C ALA A 196 -0.11 -15.83 -7.39
N ASN A 197 -0.58 -15.28 -8.51
CA ASN A 197 0.14 -15.25 -9.78
C ASN A 197 1.27 -14.21 -9.82
N LEU A 198 1.30 -13.23 -8.90
CA LEU A 198 2.33 -12.19 -8.79
C LEU A 198 3.43 -12.57 -7.80
N LEU A 199 3.26 -13.66 -7.05
CA LEU A 199 4.16 -14.04 -5.95
C LEU A 199 5.64 -14.18 -6.35
N PRO A 200 6.01 -14.73 -7.54
CA PRO A 200 7.41 -14.73 -7.96
C PRO A 200 8.03 -13.34 -8.02
N THR A 201 7.31 -12.36 -8.56
CA THR A 201 7.73 -10.97 -8.64
C THR A 201 7.80 -10.32 -7.25
N MET A 202 6.82 -10.59 -6.38
CA MET A 202 6.82 -10.13 -4.98
C MET A 202 8.07 -10.59 -4.21
N ILE A 203 8.46 -11.85 -4.40
CA ILE A 203 9.68 -12.39 -3.78
C ILE A 203 10.92 -11.67 -4.32
N GLU A 204 10.96 -11.41 -5.62
CA GLU A 204 12.10 -10.72 -6.26
C GLU A 204 12.19 -9.24 -5.86
N MET A 205 11.06 -8.59 -5.56
CA MET A 205 11.00 -7.24 -4.99
C MET A 205 11.66 -7.14 -3.61
N GLY A 206 11.80 -8.27 -2.89
CA GLY A 206 12.32 -8.31 -1.53
C GLY A 206 11.26 -8.17 -0.45
N ILE A 207 10.02 -8.60 -0.71
CA ILE A 207 8.96 -8.67 0.29
C ILE A 207 9.21 -9.90 1.17
N ASP A 208 9.27 -9.71 2.50
CA ASP A 208 9.47 -10.79 3.47
C ASP A 208 8.16 -11.44 3.92
N VAL A 209 7.13 -10.62 4.04
CA VAL A 209 5.80 -11.04 4.52
C VAL A 209 4.72 -10.47 3.62
N TRP A 210 3.90 -11.34 3.04
CA TRP A 210 2.64 -10.93 2.41
C TRP A 210 1.51 -11.00 3.43
N GLN A 211 0.97 -9.85 3.80
CA GLN A 211 -0.17 -9.70 4.72
C GLN A 211 -1.44 -9.40 3.93
N GLY A 212 -2.57 -9.92 4.38
CA GLY A 212 -3.86 -9.79 3.70
C GLY A 212 -4.16 -10.96 2.75
N CYS A 213 -3.41 -12.07 2.83
CA CYS A 213 -3.65 -13.23 1.99
C CYS A 213 -5.10 -13.69 2.09
N MET A 214 -5.83 -13.58 0.98
CA MET A 214 -7.21 -14.06 0.88
C MET A 214 -7.26 -15.55 0.53
N LYS A 215 -8.33 -16.23 0.95
CA LYS A 215 -8.57 -17.66 0.66
C LYS A 215 -8.52 -18.00 -0.83
N SER A 216 -8.90 -17.06 -1.71
CA SER A 216 -8.82 -17.25 -3.17
C SER A 216 -7.41 -17.51 -3.70
N ASN A 217 -6.37 -17.20 -2.90
CA ASN A 217 -4.97 -17.41 -3.27
C ASN A 217 -4.46 -18.85 -3.06
N ASP A 218 -5.22 -19.72 -2.39
CA ASP A 218 -4.78 -21.08 -2.03
C ASP A 218 -3.42 -21.07 -1.29
N VAL A 219 -3.40 -20.38 -0.16
CA VAL A 219 -2.18 -20.17 0.65
C VAL A 219 -1.46 -21.47 0.99
N PRO A 220 -2.14 -22.61 1.31
CA PRO A 220 -1.47 -23.89 1.52
C PRO A 220 -0.61 -24.31 0.33
N ALA A 221 -1.12 -24.20 -0.91
CA ALA A 221 -0.35 -24.53 -2.10
C ALA A 221 0.82 -23.54 -2.32
N LEU A 222 0.63 -22.27 -1.98
CA LEU A 222 1.72 -21.28 -2.04
C LEU A 222 2.81 -21.57 -1.01
N ILE A 223 2.46 -21.99 0.21
CA ILE A 223 3.43 -22.41 1.24
C ILE A 223 4.22 -23.62 0.78
N GLU A 224 3.55 -24.62 0.17
CA GLU A 224 4.24 -25.80 -0.35
C GLU A 224 5.28 -25.42 -1.42
N LYS A 225 4.95 -24.47 -2.30
CA LYS A 225 5.81 -24.04 -3.40
C LYS A 225 6.88 -23.03 -3.02
N TYR A 226 6.56 -22.08 -2.14
CA TYR A 226 7.38 -20.90 -1.86
C TYR A 226 7.77 -20.75 -0.38
N GLY A 227 7.41 -21.69 0.47
CA GLY A 227 7.78 -21.68 1.88
C GLY A 227 9.28 -21.50 2.10
N GLY A 228 9.64 -20.64 3.05
CA GLY A 228 11.03 -20.25 3.30
C GLY A 228 11.56 -19.13 2.39
N LYS A 229 10.78 -18.68 1.39
CA LYS A 229 11.09 -17.49 0.58
C LYS A 229 10.21 -16.30 0.92
N MET A 230 9.03 -16.54 1.43
CA MET A 230 8.06 -15.55 1.88
C MET A 230 7.24 -16.10 3.04
N THR A 231 6.88 -15.24 3.97
CA THR A 231 5.91 -15.53 5.04
C THR A 231 4.53 -15.07 4.62
N PHE A 232 3.51 -15.86 4.93
CA PHE A 232 2.11 -15.54 4.62
C PHE A 232 1.35 -15.19 5.90
N MET A 233 0.59 -14.08 5.87
CA MET A 233 -0.21 -13.61 7.01
C MET A 233 -1.62 -13.32 6.53
N GLY A 234 -2.62 -14.14 6.93
CA GLY A 234 -4.01 -13.99 6.53
C GLY A 234 -4.71 -15.33 6.34
N GLU A 235 -5.47 -15.48 5.27
CA GLU A 235 -6.27 -16.64 4.83
C GLU A 235 -7.59 -16.85 5.57
N ILE A 236 -7.76 -16.40 6.80
CA ILE A 236 -9.05 -16.52 7.48
C ILE A 236 -10.10 -15.72 6.70
N ASP A 237 -11.11 -16.41 6.20
CA ASP A 237 -12.20 -15.81 5.45
C ASP A 237 -13.12 -15.02 6.39
N ASN A 238 -12.98 -13.70 6.39
CA ASN A 238 -13.78 -12.79 7.21
C ASN A 238 -15.27 -12.99 7.02
N LYS A 239 -15.73 -13.38 5.82
CA LYS A 239 -17.15 -13.66 5.54
C LYS A 239 -17.71 -14.80 6.38
N GLN A 240 -16.85 -15.69 6.90
CA GLN A 240 -17.26 -16.80 7.78
C GLN A 240 -17.35 -16.43 9.26
N VAL A 241 -16.72 -15.34 9.68
CA VAL A 241 -16.61 -14.93 11.08
C VAL A 241 -17.12 -13.52 11.37
N ASP A 242 -17.23 -12.66 10.35
CA ASP A 242 -17.66 -11.27 10.50
C ASP A 242 -19.17 -11.12 10.18
N PHE A 243 -20.01 -11.71 11.04
CA PHE A 243 -21.45 -11.61 10.95
C PHE A 243 -22.05 -11.35 12.35
N GLU A 244 -23.22 -10.73 12.41
CA GLU A 244 -23.90 -10.46 13.68
C GLU A 244 -24.25 -11.77 14.42
N GLY A 245 -23.77 -11.90 15.67
CA GLY A 245 -24.01 -13.07 16.52
C GLY A 245 -22.98 -14.19 16.35
N TRP A 246 -21.83 -13.95 15.73
CA TRP A 246 -20.72 -14.91 15.68
C TRP A 246 -20.35 -15.44 17.08
N THR A 247 -19.87 -16.68 17.13
CA THR A 247 -19.47 -17.35 18.37
C THR A 247 -18.00 -17.77 18.30
N GLN A 248 -17.42 -18.08 19.45
CA GLN A 248 -16.07 -18.65 19.51
C GLN A 248 -15.94 -19.91 18.64
N ALA A 249 -16.98 -20.75 18.60
CA ALA A 249 -16.98 -21.98 17.77
C ALA A 249 -16.94 -21.67 16.27
N ASP A 250 -17.51 -20.55 15.83
CA ASP A 250 -17.42 -20.11 14.44
C ASP A 250 -15.99 -19.68 14.09
N CYS A 251 -15.31 -18.99 15.01
CA CYS A 251 -13.90 -18.61 14.84
C CYS A 251 -12.96 -19.84 14.83
N GLU A 252 -13.16 -20.77 15.78
CA GLU A 252 -12.39 -22.02 15.87
C GLU A 252 -12.56 -22.91 14.62
N LYS A 253 -13.72 -22.86 13.99
CA LYS A 253 -13.97 -23.59 12.74
C LYS A 253 -13.33 -22.91 11.52
N ALA A 254 -13.19 -21.58 11.54
CA ALA A 254 -12.61 -20.81 10.43
C ALA A 254 -11.08 -20.79 10.46
N ALA A 255 -10.48 -20.96 11.65
CA ALA A 255 -9.04 -21.08 11.87
C ALA A 255 -8.52 -22.50 11.63
#